data_ada8d35ff902f97bf8010c15746eeaf4
#
_entry.id   ada8d35ff902f97bf8010c15746eeaf4
#
_cell.length_a   1.000
_cell.length_b   1.000
_cell.length_c   1.000
_cell.angle_alpha   90.00
_cell.angle_beta   90.00
_cell.angle_gamma   90.00
#
_symmetry.space_group_name_H-M   'P 1'
#
loop_
_entity.id
_entity.type
_entity.pdbx_description
1 polymer ?
#
loop_
_entity_poly.entity_id
_entity_poly.type
_entity_poly.pdbx_seq_one_letter_code
_entity_poly.pdbx_strand_id
1 'polypeptide(L)'
;YKAGTFSDTPGLSDEVVTIYEIQGNYAVPAYQFEWPTFTDPFGVERDYIQYPGTCVPHDPHGDTTSVSSAVTDMGWTKSASITYFDDVFPAKIPINYHVGCMGLAPESHDFVDSIPPMPSGGNLDNKRIGVGTTMYYPVEVAGGLLSMGDAHTAQGDSELDGTGIETSLTGKFKITVVKKADFTPAQAALDFPLGETDTEWLV
;
A
#
# COMPACT_ATOMS: atom_id res chain seq x y z
N TYR A 1 -4.34 7.68 -1.72
CA TYR A 1 -4.13 8.96 -1.05
C TYR A 1 -5.23 9.92 -1.46
N LYS A 2 -5.80 10.59 -0.49
CA LYS A 2 -6.79 11.64 -0.76
C LYS A 2 -6.04 12.89 -1.17
N ALA A 3 -6.31 13.40 -2.37
CA ALA A 3 -5.83 14.69 -2.81
C ALA A 3 -6.05 15.73 -1.70
N GLY A 4 -5.07 16.54 -1.43
CA GLY A 4 -5.17 17.66 -0.50
C GLY A 4 -4.36 17.56 0.79
N THR A 5 -3.81 16.40 1.15
CA THR A 5 -2.99 16.31 2.38
C THR A 5 -1.63 16.99 2.24
N PHE A 6 -1.10 17.08 1.01
CA PHE A 6 0.18 17.71 0.70
C PHE A 6 0.12 18.78 -0.40
N SER A 7 -1.06 19.02 -0.98
CA SER A 7 -1.24 19.96 -2.10
C SER A 7 -0.78 21.39 -1.79
N ASP A 8 -0.80 21.78 -0.53
CA ASP A 8 -0.42 23.12 -0.08
C ASP A 8 1.06 23.22 0.35
N THR A 9 1.83 22.13 0.19
CA THR A 9 3.25 22.14 0.55
C THR A 9 4.06 22.75 -0.59
N PRO A 10 4.74 23.89 -0.36
CA PRO A 10 5.54 24.52 -1.40
C PRO A 10 6.62 23.59 -1.95
N GLY A 11 6.68 23.46 -3.26
CA GLY A 11 7.69 22.64 -3.95
C GLY A 11 7.26 21.21 -4.26
N LEU A 12 6.04 20.79 -3.88
CA LEU A 12 5.45 19.58 -4.41
C LEU A 12 4.69 19.89 -5.69
N SER A 13 4.83 19.00 -6.67
CA SER A 13 4.00 19.02 -7.88
C SER A 13 2.61 18.45 -7.60
N ASP A 14 1.71 18.62 -8.56
CA ASP A 14 0.43 17.93 -8.57
C ASP A 14 0.62 16.42 -8.46
N GLU A 15 -0.40 15.73 -7.98
CA GLU A 15 -0.36 14.29 -7.77
C GLU A 15 -0.12 13.55 -9.07
N VAL A 16 0.87 12.67 -9.07
CA VAL A 16 1.22 11.82 -10.20
C VAL A 16 1.18 10.35 -9.78
N VAL A 17 0.72 9.52 -10.71
CA VAL A 17 0.73 8.07 -10.54
C VAL A 17 1.75 7.48 -11.49
N THR A 18 2.74 6.77 -10.95
CA THR A 18 3.71 6.03 -11.74
C THR A 18 3.32 4.56 -11.78
N ILE A 19 3.22 4.00 -12.98
CA ILE A 19 2.94 2.59 -13.19
C ILE A 19 4.25 1.85 -13.47
N TYR A 20 4.41 0.73 -12.80
CA TYR A 20 5.56 -0.14 -12.93
C TYR A 20 5.15 -1.47 -13.55
N GLU A 21 5.96 -1.96 -14.48
CA GLU A 21 5.86 -3.31 -15.00
C GLU A 21 6.76 -4.27 -14.25
N ILE A 22 6.28 -5.49 -14.04
CA ILE A 22 7.08 -6.56 -13.44
C ILE A 22 7.86 -7.27 -14.54
N GLN A 23 9.17 -7.12 -14.52
CA GLN A 23 10.10 -7.75 -15.47
C GLN A 23 11.05 -8.70 -14.73
N GLY A 24 10.68 -9.98 -14.64
CA GLY A 24 11.41 -10.96 -13.83
C GLY A 24 11.37 -10.60 -12.35
N ASN A 25 12.53 -10.33 -11.75
CA ASN A 25 12.66 -9.95 -10.34
C ASN A 25 12.72 -8.42 -10.12
N TYR A 26 12.27 -7.65 -11.08
CA TYR A 26 12.36 -6.19 -11.03
C TYR A 26 11.02 -5.54 -11.35
N ALA A 27 10.75 -4.45 -10.64
CA ALA A 27 9.76 -3.46 -11.04
C ALA A 27 10.46 -2.39 -11.90
N VAL A 28 9.91 -2.12 -13.06
CA VAL A 28 10.47 -1.16 -14.04
C VAL A 28 9.43 -0.09 -14.31
N PRO A 29 9.75 1.19 -14.15
CA PRO A 29 8.82 2.26 -14.48
C PRO A 29 8.40 2.16 -15.95
N ALA A 30 7.11 2.13 -16.22
CA ALA A 30 6.55 2.03 -17.56
C ALA A 30 6.02 3.38 -18.05
N TYR A 31 5.17 3.99 -17.27
CA TYR A 31 4.62 5.31 -17.59
C TYR A 31 4.13 6.03 -16.33
N GLN A 32 3.92 7.32 -16.47
CA GLN A 32 3.43 8.20 -15.42
C GLN A 32 2.27 9.03 -15.96
N PHE A 33 1.28 9.29 -15.16
CA PHE A 33 0.19 10.20 -15.49
C PHE A 33 -0.14 11.06 -14.26
N GLU A 34 -0.59 12.27 -14.54
CA GLU A 34 -1.22 13.10 -13.52
C GLU A 34 -2.53 12.45 -13.09
N TRP A 35 -2.86 12.52 -11.80
CA TRP A 35 -4.12 11.98 -11.33
C TRP A 35 -5.27 12.65 -12.07
N PRO A 36 -6.10 11.90 -12.79
CA PRO A 36 -7.11 12.51 -13.63
C PRO A 36 -8.18 13.16 -12.76
N THR A 37 -8.54 14.38 -13.10
CA THR A 37 -9.81 14.96 -12.66
C THR A 37 -10.93 14.47 -13.58
N PHE A 38 -12.08 14.20 -13.00
CA PHE A 38 -13.26 13.74 -13.69
C PHE A 38 -14.40 14.74 -13.49
N THR A 39 -15.06 15.12 -14.56
CA THR A 39 -16.29 15.90 -14.45
C THR A 39 -17.48 14.96 -14.53
N ASP A 40 -18.28 14.93 -13.49
CA ASP A 40 -19.48 14.10 -13.43
C ASP A 40 -20.58 14.60 -14.41
N PRO A 41 -21.65 13.81 -14.65
CA PRO A 41 -22.72 14.20 -15.54
C PRO A 41 -23.49 15.47 -15.14
N PHE A 42 -23.26 15.96 -13.93
CA PHE A 42 -23.86 17.20 -13.41
C PHE A 42 -22.93 18.40 -13.55
N GLY A 43 -21.73 18.20 -14.16
CA GLY A 43 -20.74 19.25 -14.36
C GLY A 43 -19.87 19.53 -13.14
N VAL A 44 -19.85 18.64 -12.13
CA VAL A 44 -19.02 18.79 -10.95
C VAL A 44 -17.68 18.07 -11.15
N GLU A 45 -16.59 18.80 -10.95
CA GLU A 45 -15.24 18.23 -10.96
C GLU A 45 -15.01 17.36 -9.72
N ARG A 46 -14.45 16.18 -9.94
CA ARG A 46 -14.16 15.17 -8.93
C ARG A 46 -12.73 14.66 -9.10
N ASP A 47 -12.04 14.50 -8.01
CA ASP A 47 -10.69 13.92 -7.94
C ASP A 47 -10.70 12.38 -7.92
N TYR A 48 -11.87 11.76 -7.84
CA TYR A 48 -12.03 10.31 -7.83
C TYR A 48 -13.36 9.86 -8.40
N ILE A 49 -13.37 8.67 -8.98
CA ILE A 49 -14.60 7.96 -9.34
C ILE A 49 -14.87 6.91 -8.26
N GLN A 50 -15.92 7.12 -7.49
CA GLN A 50 -16.41 6.09 -6.57
C GLN A 50 -17.19 5.04 -7.34
N TYR A 51 -16.55 3.90 -7.60
CA TYR A 51 -17.19 2.72 -8.16
C TYR A 51 -17.20 1.59 -7.15
N PRO A 52 -18.37 1.03 -6.82
CA PRO A 52 -18.41 -0.22 -6.09
C PRO A 52 -17.91 -1.34 -7.02
N GLY A 53 -16.71 -1.83 -6.78
CA GLY A 53 -16.23 -3.10 -7.33
C GLY A 53 -15.58 -3.09 -8.71
N THR A 54 -15.23 -1.95 -9.27
CA THR A 54 -14.46 -1.91 -10.52
C THR A 54 -13.10 -1.27 -10.30
N CYS A 55 -12.05 -2.09 -10.41
CA CYS A 55 -10.76 -1.55 -10.79
C CYS A 55 -10.90 -0.97 -12.20
N VAL A 56 -10.42 0.25 -12.40
CA VAL A 56 -10.29 0.79 -13.76
C VAL A 56 -9.36 -0.16 -14.53
N PRO A 57 -9.78 -0.76 -15.64
CA PRO A 57 -8.94 -1.68 -16.39
C PRO A 57 -7.68 -0.97 -16.82
N HIS A 58 -6.55 -1.51 -16.41
CA HIS A 58 -5.25 -1.03 -16.81
C HIS A 58 -4.89 -1.58 -18.17
N ASP A 59 -4.68 -0.72 -19.15
CA ASP A 59 -4.03 -1.09 -20.40
C ASP A 59 -2.63 -0.46 -20.44
N PRO A 60 -1.56 -1.23 -20.22
CA PRO A 60 -0.20 -0.71 -20.17
C PRO A 60 0.32 -0.20 -21.53
N HIS A 61 -0.30 -0.60 -22.64
CA HIS A 61 0.07 -0.18 -23.99
C HIS A 61 -1.05 0.60 -24.66
N GLY A 62 -2.10 0.84 -23.91
CA GLY A 62 -3.31 1.14 -24.55
C GLY A 62 -3.64 2.55 -24.59
N ASP A 63 -4.16 2.71 -25.57
CA ASP A 63 -5.19 3.64 -25.86
C ASP A 63 -5.94 4.00 -24.56
N THR A 64 -5.64 5.18 -24.01
CA THR A 64 -6.40 5.79 -22.93
C THR A 64 -7.91 5.83 -23.20
N THR A 65 -8.32 5.48 -24.39
CA THR A 65 -9.71 5.36 -24.83
C THR A 65 -10.45 4.22 -24.11
N SER A 66 -9.81 3.14 -23.65
CA SER A 66 -10.52 2.04 -22.97
C SER A 66 -10.98 2.42 -21.57
N VAL A 67 -10.19 3.18 -20.84
CA VAL A 67 -10.61 3.76 -19.55
C VAL A 67 -11.60 4.89 -19.78
N SER A 68 -11.43 5.65 -20.86
CA SER A 68 -12.31 6.74 -21.20
C SER A 68 -13.69 6.25 -21.68
N SER A 69 -13.79 5.10 -22.37
CA SER A 69 -15.08 4.63 -22.86
C SER A 69 -16.02 4.24 -21.74
N ALA A 70 -15.56 3.47 -20.76
CA ALA A 70 -16.42 3.07 -19.63
C ALA A 70 -16.85 4.28 -18.77
N VAL A 71 -15.98 5.29 -18.66
CA VAL A 71 -16.27 6.52 -17.92
C VAL A 71 -17.12 7.49 -18.71
N THR A 72 -16.85 7.64 -20.02
CA THR A 72 -17.64 8.50 -20.91
C THR A 72 -19.01 7.93 -21.22
N ASP A 73 -19.17 6.60 -21.30
CA ASP A 73 -20.47 5.95 -21.47
C ASP A 73 -21.44 6.23 -20.29
N MET A 74 -20.88 6.66 -19.15
CA MET A 74 -21.64 7.09 -17.99
C MET A 74 -21.75 8.63 -17.88
N GLY A 75 -21.30 9.35 -18.88
CA GLY A 75 -21.38 10.81 -18.93
C GLY A 75 -20.29 11.55 -18.16
N TRP A 76 -19.19 10.88 -17.80
CA TRP A 76 -18.03 11.52 -17.21
C TRP A 76 -17.03 11.95 -18.29
N THR A 77 -16.35 13.06 -18.07
CA THR A 77 -15.23 13.50 -18.91
C THR A 77 -13.93 13.45 -18.11
N LYS A 78 -12.86 13.02 -18.75
CA LYS A 78 -11.53 12.83 -18.16
C LYS A 78 -10.54 13.84 -18.74
N SER A 79 -9.69 14.40 -17.87
CA SER A 79 -8.47 15.07 -18.28
C SER A 79 -7.26 14.39 -17.64
N ALA A 80 -6.32 13.93 -18.44
CA ALA A 80 -5.01 13.47 -17.98
C ALA A 80 -3.99 13.52 -19.10
N SER A 81 -2.74 13.85 -18.78
CA SER A 81 -1.58 13.65 -19.62
C SER A 81 -0.86 12.37 -19.21
N ILE A 82 -0.40 11.59 -20.20
CA ILE A 82 0.39 10.37 -19.96
C ILE A 82 1.79 10.59 -20.49
N THR A 83 2.79 10.31 -19.66
CA THR A 83 4.20 10.30 -20.03
C THR A 83 4.71 8.88 -19.96
N TYR A 84 5.19 8.33 -21.07
CA TYR A 84 5.84 7.02 -21.11
C TYR A 84 7.31 7.16 -20.79
N PHE A 85 7.81 6.27 -19.95
CA PHE A 85 9.23 6.12 -19.69
C PHE A 85 9.82 5.09 -20.66
N ASP A 86 9.99 5.49 -21.92
CA ASP A 86 10.74 4.70 -22.87
C ASP A 86 12.18 4.46 -22.33
N ASP A 87 13.10 4.02 -23.14
CA ASP A 87 14.49 3.68 -22.77
C ASP A 87 15.28 4.77 -21.99
N VAL A 88 14.65 5.89 -21.67
CA VAL A 88 15.24 7.05 -20.98
C VAL A 88 15.44 6.80 -19.47
N PHE A 89 14.65 5.89 -18.86
CA PHE A 89 14.76 5.56 -17.44
C PHE A 89 15.14 4.09 -17.23
N PRO A 90 16.43 3.75 -17.26
CA PRO A 90 16.89 2.36 -17.09
C PRO A 90 16.80 1.86 -15.63
N ALA A 91 15.97 2.47 -14.80
CA ALA A 91 15.81 2.06 -13.41
C ALA A 91 15.14 0.68 -13.32
N LYS A 92 15.79 -0.22 -12.60
CA LYS A 92 15.25 -1.54 -12.26
C LYS A 92 15.27 -1.69 -10.75
N ILE A 93 14.10 -1.71 -10.15
CA ILE A 93 13.93 -1.78 -8.70
C ILE A 93 13.75 -3.26 -8.33
N PRO A 94 14.63 -3.84 -7.50
CA PRO A 94 14.48 -5.23 -7.07
C PRO A 94 13.15 -5.42 -6.34
N ILE A 95 12.44 -6.49 -6.70
CA ILE A 95 11.18 -6.85 -6.07
C ILE A 95 11.46 -7.42 -4.67
N ASN A 96 10.70 -6.94 -3.70
CA ASN A 96 10.66 -7.48 -2.36
C ASN A 96 9.21 -7.43 -1.84
N TYR A 97 8.40 -8.41 -2.20
CA TYR A 97 7.00 -8.46 -1.79
C TYR A 97 6.84 -8.52 -0.28
N HIS A 98 6.07 -7.60 0.26
CA HIS A 98 5.75 -7.55 1.67
C HIS A 98 4.37 -6.92 1.90
N VAL A 99 3.95 -6.93 3.15
CA VAL A 99 2.69 -6.34 3.61
C VAL A 99 3.05 -5.15 4.49
N GLY A 100 2.62 -3.96 4.10
CA GLY A 100 2.87 -2.72 4.84
C GLY A 100 2.08 -2.67 6.13
N CYS A 101 0.81 -3.07 6.09
CA CYS A 101 -0.08 -3.07 7.25
C CYS A 101 -0.37 -4.48 7.75
N MET A 102 0.01 -4.77 9.00
CA MET A 102 -0.34 -6.00 9.69
C MET A 102 -0.43 -5.76 11.21
N GLY A 103 -1.55 -6.14 11.82
CA GLY A 103 -1.72 -5.94 13.25
C GLY A 103 -2.96 -6.60 13.81
N LEU A 104 -3.11 -6.47 15.11
CA LEU A 104 -4.25 -6.94 15.89
C LEU A 104 -5.07 -5.73 16.38
N ALA A 105 -6.29 -5.98 16.83
CA ALA A 105 -7.10 -4.92 17.39
C ALA A 105 -6.50 -4.43 18.74
N PRO A 106 -6.36 -3.11 18.92
CA PRO A 106 -5.92 -2.54 20.20
C PRO A 106 -7.03 -2.58 21.24
N GLU A 107 -6.67 -2.50 22.53
CA GLU A 107 -7.61 -2.41 23.65
C GLU A 107 -8.31 -1.03 23.75
N SER A 108 -8.41 -0.30 22.69
CA SER A 108 -9.10 0.97 22.64
C SER A 108 -10.55 0.81 22.23
N HIS A 109 -11.45 1.54 22.89
CA HIS A 109 -12.86 1.65 22.50
C HIS A 109 -13.14 2.89 21.63
N ASP A 110 -12.15 3.73 21.43
CA ASP A 110 -12.25 4.94 20.63
C ASP A 110 -11.78 4.69 19.18
N PHE A 111 -12.03 5.67 18.33
CA PHE A 111 -11.41 5.69 17.02
C PHE A 111 -9.91 5.86 17.16
N VAL A 112 -9.15 4.99 16.52
CA VAL A 112 -7.70 5.06 16.44
C VAL A 112 -7.29 5.43 15.02
N ASP A 113 -6.33 6.34 14.94
CA ASP A 113 -5.70 6.68 13.67
C ASP A 113 -4.93 5.46 13.15
N SER A 114 -5.15 5.10 11.90
CA SER A 114 -4.49 3.94 11.27
C SER A 114 -3.13 4.28 10.65
N ILE A 115 -2.76 5.56 10.56
CA ILE A 115 -1.48 5.98 9.98
C ILE A 115 -0.31 5.61 10.89
N PRO A 116 -0.25 6.01 12.18
CA PRO A 116 0.85 5.60 13.04
C PRO A 116 0.67 4.14 13.47
N PRO A 117 1.72 3.31 13.44
CA PRO A 117 1.66 1.97 14.01
C PRO A 117 1.47 2.02 15.53
N MET A 118 0.92 0.96 16.08
CA MET A 118 0.55 0.83 17.49
C MET A 118 1.27 -0.36 18.13
N PRO A 119 1.23 -0.49 19.47
CA PRO A 119 1.76 -1.69 20.14
C PRO A 119 1.17 -3.00 19.62
N SER A 120 -0.07 -2.98 19.16
CA SER A 120 -0.73 -4.13 18.51
C SER A 120 -0.37 -4.32 17.03
N GLY A 121 0.50 -3.51 16.46
CA GLY A 121 0.85 -3.50 15.03
C GLY A 121 0.12 -2.42 14.25
N GLY A 122 -0.12 -2.65 12.98
CA GLY A 122 -0.80 -1.73 12.06
C GLY A 122 0.09 -1.36 10.88
N ASN A 123 0.21 -0.08 10.60
CA ASN A 123 0.93 0.50 9.47
C ASN A 123 2.45 0.52 9.73
N LEU A 124 3.07 -0.65 9.64
CA LEU A 124 4.49 -0.82 9.97
C LEU A 124 5.43 -0.39 8.85
N ASP A 125 5.00 -0.50 7.61
CA ASP A 125 5.73 -0.11 6.39
C ASP A 125 7.22 -0.45 6.40
N ASN A 126 7.51 -1.65 6.85
CA ASN A 126 8.87 -2.14 6.93
C ASN A 126 9.12 -3.18 5.83
N LYS A 127 9.88 -2.80 4.82
CA LYS A 127 10.23 -3.65 3.67
C LYS A 127 10.90 -4.98 4.04
N ARG A 128 11.38 -5.13 5.27
CA ARG A 128 12.01 -6.36 5.77
C ARG A 128 11.00 -7.38 6.28
N ILE A 129 9.72 -6.99 6.42
CA ILE A 129 8.62 -7.89 6.77
C ILE A 129 8.12 -8.61 5.51
N GLY A 130 9.00 -9.32 4.85
CA GLY A 130 8.74 -10.03 3.60
C GLY A 130 8.50 -11.53 3.80
N VAL A 131 8.62 -12.25 2.69
CA VAL A 131 8.44 -13.72 2.69
C VAL A 131 9.47 -14.38 3.60
N GLY A 132 9.01 -15.24 4.52
CA GLY A 132 9.86 -15.95 5.47
C GLY A 132 9.97 -15.27 6.84
N THR A 133 9.55 -14.02 6.97
CA THR A 133 9.55 -13.32 8.25
C THR A 133 8.49 -13.89 9.19
N THR A 134 8.85 -14.06 10.45
CA THR A 134 7.93 -14.35 11.54
C THR A 134 7.67 -13.09 12.33
N MET A 135 6.40 -12.69 12.44
CA MET A 135 6.00 -11.54 13.24
C MET A 135 5.33 -12.00 14.54
N TYR A 136 5.69 -11.35 15.63
CA TYR A 136 5.11 -11.54 16.96
C TYR A 136 4.32 -10.29 17.34
N TYR A 137 3.10 -10.48 17.78
CA TYR A 137 2.22 -9.39 18.20
C TYR A 137 1.67 -9.67 19.59
N PRO A 138 1.70 -8.69 20.50
CA PRO A 138 0.95 -8.79 21.75
C PRO A 138 -0.55 -8.81 21.46
N VAL A 139 -1.29 -9.70 22.10
CA VAL A 139 -2.75 -9.79 21.94
C VAL A 139 -3.41 -9.03 23.09
N GLU A 140 -4.01 -7.89 22.80
CA GLU A 140 -4.64 -7.00 23.78
C GLU A 140 -6.12 -7.35 24.01
N VAL A 141 -6.81 -7.83 22.97
CA VAL A 141 -8.25 -8.13 23.05
C VAL A 141 -8.57 -9.57 22.74
N ALA A 142 -9.67 -10.07 23.26
CA ALA A 142 -10.14 -11.41 22.98
C ALA A 142 -10.42 -11.60 21.48
N GLY A 143 -9.89 -12.69 20.92
CA GLY A 143 -9.98 -12.99 19.49
C GLY A 143 -8.89 -12.37 18.64
N GLY A 144 -8.12 -11.42 19.15
CA GLY A 144 -7.00 -10.76 18.48
C GLY A 144 -7.38 -9.92 17.26
N LEU A 145 -8.36 -10.36 16.46
CA LEU A 145 -8.90 -9.67 15.28
C LEU A 145 -7.79 -9.24 14.29
N LEU A 146 -6.97 -10.21 13.89
CA LEU A 146 -5.89 -9.97 12.93
C LEU A 146 -6.41 -9.32 11.64
N SER A 147 -5.76 -8.24 11.25
CA SER A 147 -5.97 -7.55 9.99
C SER A 147 -4.64 -7.37 9.26
N MET A 148 -4.66 -7.45 7.94
CA MET A 148 -3.50 -7.20 7.09
C MET A 148 -3.92 -6.68 5.73
N GLY A 149 -3.07 -5.88 5.14
CA GLY A 149 -3.28 -5.28 3.83
C GLY A 149 -2.07 -4.47 3.39
N ASP A 150 -2.28 -3.55 2.47
CA ASP A 150 -1.24 -2.63 2.02
C ASP A 150 -0.03 -3.38 1.45
N ALA A 151 -0.26 -4.03 0.34
CA ALA A 151 0.73 -4.89 -0.27
C ALA A 151 1.67 -4.10 -1.17
N HIS A 152 2.97 -4.29 -0.99
CA HIS A 152 4.02 -3.64 -1.75
C HIS A 152 4.81 -4.61 -2.62
N THR A 153 5.14 -4.19 -3.84
CA THR A 153 6.12 -4.86 -4.69
C THR A 153 7.54 -4.54 -4.25
N ALA A 154 7.77 -3.31 -3.83
CA ALA A 154 9.01 -2.81 -3.24
C ALA A 154 8.73 -1.51 -2.48
N GLN A 155 9.66 -1.14 -1.60
CA GLN A 155 9.55 0.07 -0.79
C GLN A 155 10.95 0.58 -0.45
N GLY A 156 11.13 1.89 -0.38
CA GLY A 156 12.30 2.52 0.21
C GLY A 156 12.32 2.38 1.74
N ASP A 157 13.44 2.68 2.37
CA ASP A 157 13.50 2.73 3.84
C ASP A 157 12.62 3.86 4.35
N SER A 158 11.83 3.56 5.38
CA SER A 158 10.92 4.50 6.07
C SER A 158 9.78 5.03 5.21
N GLU A 159 9.60 4.53 4.00
CA GLU A 159 8.56 5.03 3.09
C GLU A 159 8.48 6.57 3.09
N LEU A 160 9.63 7.20 2.87
CA LEU A 160 9.88 8.61 3.17
C LEU A 160 8.94 9.60 2.47
N ASP A 161 8.47 9.23 1.29
CA ASP A 161 7.52 10.00 0.48
C ASP A 161 6.05 9.57 0.68
N GLY A 162 5.82 8.65 1.61
CA GLY A 162 4.48 8.18 1.98
C GLY A 162 3.87 7.16 1.03
N THR A 163 4.67 6.48 0.20
CA THR A 163 4.21 5.42 -0.69
C THR A 163 5.33 4.42 -1.01
N GLY A 164 4.96 3.15 -1.17
CA GLY A 164 5.80 2.13 -1.79
C GLY A 164 5.49 1.98 -3.29
N ILE A 165 5.93 0.88 -3.89
CA ILE A 165 5.38 0.40 -5.15
C ILE A 165 4.19 -0.49 -4.80
N GLU A 166 3.03 0.14 -4.76
CA GLU A 166 1.76 -0.41 -4.34
C GLU A 166 1.28 -1.51 -5.29
N THR A 167 0.73 -2.58 -4.74
CA THR A 167 0.25 -3.69 -5.56
C THR A 167 -0.84 -4.50 -4.86
N SER A 168 -1.38 -5.48 -5.57
CA SER A 168 -2.23 -6.52 -4.97
C SER A 168 -1.45 -7.81 -4.85
N LEU A 169 -1.49 -8.45 -3.69
CA LEU A 169 -0.81 -9.72 -3.42
C LEU A 169 -1.77 -10.79 -2.94
N THR A 170 -1.43 -12.03 -3.27
CA THR A 170 -2.01 -13.22 -2.64
C THR A 170 -0.92 -13.91 -1.82
N GLY A 171 -1.12 -14.04 -0.52
CA GLY A 171 -0.15 -14.60 0.40
C GLY A 171 -0.67 -15.82 1.16
N LYS A 172 0.27 -16.65 1.66
CA LYS A 172 -0.01 -17.70 2.64
C LYS A 172 0.60 -17.32 3.97
N PHE A 173 -0.22 -17.26 4.99
CA PHE A 173 0.20 -16.93 6.33
C PHE A 173 -0.03 -18.11 7.26
N LYS A 174 0.97 -18.41 8.11
CA LYS A 174 0.82 -19.36 9.20
C LYS A 174 0.59 -18.59 10.48
N ILE A 175 -0.58 -18.77 11.08
CA ILE A 175 -0.93 -18.12 12.33
C ILE A 175 -0.77 -19.12 13.48
N THR A 176 -0.08 -18.71 14.53
CA THR A 176 0.12 -19.50 15.74
C THR A 176 -0.23 -18.63 16.95
N VAL A 177 -1.07 -19.16 17.83
CA VAL A 177 -1.39 -18.51 19.11
C VAL A 177 -0.57 -19.15 20.21
N VAL A 178 0.25 -18.36 20.87
CA VAL A 178 0.99 -18.80 22.06
C VAL A 178 0.23 -18.33 23.28
N LYS A 179 -0.14 -19.27 24.16
CA LYS A 179 -0.86 -18.96 25.39
C LYS A 179 0.08 -18.40 26.44
N LYS A 180 -0.41 -17.48 27.26
CA LYS A 180 0.37 -16.85 28.32
C LYS A 180 1.09 -17.86 29.25
N ALA A 181 0.48 -19.02 29.47
CA ALA A 181 1.08 -20.10 30.28
C ALA A 181 2.33 -20.73 29.63
N ASP A 182 2.44 -20.61 28.32
CA ASP A 182 3.52 -21.20 27.52
C ASP A 182 4.57 -20.16 27.09
N PHE A 183 4.48 -18.93 27.57
CA PHE A 183 5.41 -17.86 27.22
C PHE A 183 6.82 -18.14 27.73
N THR A 184 7.78 -17.92 26.85
CA THR A 184 9.17 -17.70 27.28
C THR A 184 9.30 -16.34 27.97
N PRO A 185 10.36 -16.08 28.76
CA PRO A 185 10.58 -14.76 29.36
C PRO A 185 10.59 -13.62 28.33
N ALA A 186 11.15 -13.85 27.15
CA ALA A 186 11.18 -12.86 26.08
C ALA A 186 9.77 -12.56 25.54
N GLN A 187 8.93 -13.58 25.34
CA GLN A 187 7.55 -13.40 24.90
C GLN A 187 6.69 -12.72 25.96
N ALA A 188 6.98 -12.97 27.24
CA ALA A 188 6.27 -12.31 28.34
C ALA A 188 6.61 -10.82 28.47
N ALA A 189 7.72 -10.38 27.89
CA ALA A 189 8.19 -8.99 27.88
C ALA A 189 7.89 -8.27 26.55
N LEU A 190 7.09 -8.88 25.67
CA LEU A 190 6.77 -8.30 24.37
C LEU A 190 5.67 -7.24 24.52
N ASP A 191 6.06 -5.98 24.42
CA ASP A 191 5.16 -4.83 24.49
C ASP A 191 4.82 -4.23 23.13
N PHE A 192 5.59 -4.59 22.06
CA PHE A 192 5.47 -4.08 20.71
C PHE A 192 5.64 -5.21 19.69
N PRO A 193 5.25 -5.02 18.42
CA PRO A 193 5.55 -5.98 17.38
C PRO A 193 7.04 -6.27 17.27
N LEU A 194 7.37 -7.53 17.09
CA LEU A 194 8.74 -7.98 16.90
C LEU A 194 8.79 -8.86 15.66
N GLY A 195 9.71 -8.56 14.74
CA GLY A 195 9.97 -9.36 13.56
C GLY A 195 11.22 -10.22 13.70
N GLU A 196 11.18 -11.44 13.21
CA GLU A 196 12.30 -12.36 13.13
C GLU A 196 12.50 -12.79 11.67
N THR A 197 13.68 -12.53 11.14
CA THR A 197 14.13 -13.00 9.84
C THR A 197 15.25 -14.01 10.01
N ASP A 198 15.75 -14.59 8.94
CA ASP A 198 16.88 -15.52 9.00
C ASP A 198 18.18 -14.87 9.52
N THR A 199 18.27 -13.54 9.48
CA THR A 199 19.53 -12.82 9.75
C THR A 199 19.42 -11.73 10.81
N GLU A 200 18.22 -11.27 11.14
CA GLU A 200 18.04 -10.10 12.01
C GLU A 200 16.72 -10.12 12.77
N TRP A 201 16.69 -9.34 13.84
CA TRP A 201 15.48 -8.98 14.56
C TRP A 201 15.04 -7.58 14.17
N LEU A 202 13.75 -7.40 13.94
CA LEU A 202 13.14 -6.13 13.60
C LEU A 202 12.38 -5.62 14.83
N VAL A 203 12.82 -4.50 15.39
CA VAL A 203 12.27 -3.85 16.59
C VAL A 203 11.89 -2.41 16.31
#